data_f25eafbc3bb6ac1be5a7fecfb5579278
#
_entry.id   f25eafbc3bb6ac1be5a7fecfb5579278
#
_cell.length_a   1.000
_cell.length_b   1.000
_cell.length_c   1.000
_cell.angle_alpha   90.00
_cell.angle_beta   90.00
_cell.angle_gamma   90.00
#
_symmetry.space_group_name_H-M   'P 1'
#
loop_
_entity.id
_entity.type
_entity.pdbx_description
1 polymer ?
#
loop_
_entity_poly.entity_id
_entity_poly.type
_entity_poly.pdbx_seq_one_letter_code
_entity_poly.pdbx_strand_id
1 'polypeptide(L)'
;AELRTETLSGPTAGQVQVRTLHSGISRGTETLVYRGEVPASEVERMRAPFQSGDFPGPVKYGYNSVGIVEEGPAALRGRVVFCLFPHQTRYVVPADAVHVLPDGVPPARAVILANLETAVNALWDAAPRLGDRITVVGGGAVGLLVAWLAGRVPGCAVEVVDTQVARREVAERLGVDFAVPEAARDEAFGIDHVGRFGDEFAGELHAFGHRAFGFPHGLGAFRRADRHDLCQRGLLIIRQLGAVDIMPP
;
A
#
# COMPACT_ATOMS: atom_id res chain seq x y z
N ALA A 1 18.76 11.88 -3.27
CA ALA A 1 18.55 10.81 -4.25
C ALA A 1 19.43 11.05 -5.47
N GLU A 2 19.86 9.97 -6.12
CA GLU A 2 20.62 10.04 -7.38
C GLU A 2 20.10 8.97 -8.34
N LEU A 3 20.29 9.20 -9.64
CA LEU A 3 20.05 8.21 -10.69
C LEU A 3 21.38 7.56 -11.07
N ARG A 4 21.37 6.23 -11.13
CA ARG A 4 22.53 5.42 -11.56
C ARG A 4 22.14 4.57 -12.76
N THR A 5 23.09 4.39 -13.68
CA THR A 5 22.94 3.45 -14.78
C THR A 5 23.59 2.12 -14.40
N GLU A 6 22.85 1.04 -14.59
CA GLU A 6 23.32 -0.33 -14.36
C GLU A 6 23.21 -1.15 -15.63
N THR A 7 24.16 -2.06 -15.84
CA THR A 7 24.05 -3.05 -16.91
C THR A 7 23.26 -4.25 -16.41
N LEU A 8 22.16 -4.58 -17.09
CA LEU A 8 21.37 -5.76 -16.80
C LEU A 8 21.86 -6.94 -17.64
N SER A 9 22.06 -8.08 -17.00
CA SER A 9 22.15 -9.36 -17.71
C SER A 9 20.77 -9.77 -18.20
N GLY A 10 20.70 -10.42 -19.36
CA GLY A 10 19.44 -10.98 -19.87
C GLY A 10 18.85 -12.03 -18.89
N PRO A 11 17.53 -12.30 -18.96
CA PRO A 11 16.91 -13.28 -18.10
C PRO A 11 17.39 -14.70 -18.41
N THR A 12 17.65 -15.47 -17.37
CA THR A 12 17.91 -16.91 -17.45
C THR A 12 16.60 -17.71 -17.43
N ALA A 13 16.69 -19.04 -17.55
CA ALA A 13 15.50 -19.90 -17.45
C ALA A 13 14.74 -19.66 -16.14
N GLY A 14 13.44 -19.47 -16.23
CA GLY A 14 12.57 -19.17 -15.07
C GLY A 14 12.56 -17.70 -14.64
N GLN A 15 13.23 -16.81 -15.36
CA GLN A 15 13.21 -15.37 -15.10
C GLN A 15 12.46 -14.61 -16.20
N VAL A 16 12.05 -13.40 -15.86
CA VAL A 16 11.48 -12.41 -16.80
C VAL A 16 12.27 -11.11 -16.73
N GLN A 17 12.40 -10.44 -17.88
CA GLN A 17 12.82 -9.05 -17.95
C GLN A 17 11.59 -8.17 -18.09
N VAL A 18 11.45 -7.24 -17.19
CA VAL A 18 10.32 -6.30 -17.14
C VAL A 18 10.81 -4.89 -17.46
N ARG A 19 10.11 -4.22 -18.37
CA ARG A 19 10.25 -2.78 -18.59
C ARG A 19 9.16 -2.05 -17.82
N THR A 20 9.57 -1.19 -16.90
CA THR A 20 8.64 -0.41 -16.08
C THR A 20 7.86 0.58 -16.93
N LEU A 21 6.55 0.60 -16.74
CA LEU A 21 5.62 1.60 -17.27
C LEU A 21 5.34 2.67 -16.24
N HIS A 22 5.08 2.24 -15.01
CA HIS A 22 4.78 3.12 -13.87
C HIS A 22 5.47 2.59 -12.62
N SER A 23 5.93 3.50 -11.78
CA SER A 23 6.47 3.17 -10.46
C SER A 23 5.90 4.16 -9.44
N GLY A 24 5.28 3.64 -8.38
CA GLY A 24 4.62 4.44 -7.35
C GLY A 24 5.53 4.69 -6.15
N ILE A 25 5.60 5.94 -5.71
CA ILE A 25 6.33 6.31 -4.49
C ILE A 25 5.38 6.20 -3.29
N SER A 26 5.74 5.36 -2.33
CA SER A 26 5.05 5.27 -1.04
C SER A 26 5.58 6.35 -0.10
N ARG A 27 4.90 7.49 -0.08
CA ARG A 27 5.36 8.71 0.59
C ARG A 27 5.79 8.49 2.05
N GLY A 28 5.01 7.74 2.83
CA GLY A 28 5.33 7.50 4.24
C GLY A 28 6.65 6.75 4.42
N THR A 29 6.69 5.52 3.93
CA THR A 29 7.84 4.62 4.06
C THR A 29 9.08 5.16 3.35
N GLU A 30 8.95 5.62 2.12
CA GLU A 30 10.10 6.04 1.33
C GLU A 30 10.69 7.38 1.78
N THR A 31 9.90 8.23 2.47
CA THR A 31 10.45 9.43 3.11
C THR A 31 11.41 9.09 4.23
N LEU A 32 11.09 8.09 5.07
CA LEU A 32 11.99 7.62 6.14
C LEU A 32 13.30 7.07 5.53
N VAL A 33 13.19 6.27 4.49
CA VAL A 33 14.37 5.73 3.78
C VAL A 33 15.20 6.85 3.16
N TYR A 34 14.57 7.81 2.50
CA TYR A 34 15.24 8.94 1.85
C TYR A 34 16.01 9.81 2.84
N ARG A 35 15.45 10.01 4.04
CA ARG A 35 16.06 10.80 5.11
C ARG A 35 17.09 10.02 5.92
N GLY A 36 17.17 8.70 5.76
CA GLY A 36 18.00 7.84 6.59
C GLY A 36 17.47 7.67 8.02
N GLU A 37 16.16 7.87 8.20
CA GLU A 37 15.46 7.87 9.50
C GLU A 37 14.76 6.54 9.80
N VAL A 38 15.15 5.45 9.13
CA VAL A 38 14.62 4.13 9.42
C VAL A 38 15.05 3.72 10.85
N PRO A 39 14.09 3.49 11.77
CA PRO A 39 14.44 3.08 13.12
C PRO A 39 15.19 1.75 13.13
N ALA A 40 16.17 1.60 14.01
CA ALA A 40 16.99 0.39 14.09
C ALA A 40 16.15 -0.89 14.30
N SER A 41 15.05 -0.78 15.07
CA SER A 41 14.09 -1.88 15.28
C SER A 41 13.31 -2.28 14.04
N GLU A 42 13.23 -1.40 13.04
CA GLU A 42 12.40 -1.58 11.84
C GLU A 42 13.21 -1.97 10.59
N VAL A 43 14.54 -1.99 10.69
CA VAL A 43 15.44 -2.24 9.54
C VAL A 43 15.06 -3.51 8.77
N GLU A 44 14.88 -4.62 9.46
CA GLU A 44 14.52 -5.90 8.83
C GLU A 44 13.08 -5.87 8.26
N ARG A 45 12.16 -5.24 8.96
CA ARG A 45 10.75 -5.16 8.54
C ARG A 45 10.53 -4.24 7.36
N MET A 46 11.28 -3.13 7.30
CA MET A 46 11.19 -2.16 6.22
C MET A 46 12.02 -2.55 4.99
N ARG A 47 12.80 -3.63 5.07
CA ARG A 47 13.54 -4.14 3.92
C ARG A 47 12.59 -4.53 2.79
N ALA A 48 12.68 -3.81 1.67
CA ALA A 48 11.86 -4.10 0.50
C ALA A 48 12.34 -5.36 -0.23
N PRO A 49 11.43 -6.11 -0.88
CA PRO A 49 11.84 -7.17 -1.80
C PRO A 49 12.79 -6.63 -2.88
N PHE A 50 13.81 -7.39 -3.21
CA PHE A 50 14.83 -7.00 -4.21
C PHE A 50 15.59 -5.70 -3.90
N GLN A 51 15.51 -5.19 -2.68
CA GLN A 51 16.32 -4.06 -2.25
C GLN A 51 17.80 -4.36 -2.46
N SER A 52 18.55 -3.38 -2.96
CA SER A 52 20.02 -3.43 -3.06
C SER A 52 20.63 -2.37 -2.14
N GLY A 53 21.63 -2.76 -1.37
CA GLY A 53 22.19 -1.94 -0.29
C GLY A 53 21.39 -2.07 1.01
N ASP A 54 21.93 -1.45 2.07
CA ASP A 54 21.39 -1.54 3.42
C ASP A 54 21.13 -0.14 4.01
N PHE A 55 20.22 -0.05 4.97
CA PHE A 55 19.95 1.19 5.69
C PHE A 55 21.12 1.59 6.59
N PRO A 56 21.40 2.91 6.73
CA PRO A 56 20.62 4.04 6.20
C PRO A 56 20.90 4.38 4.74
N GLY A 57 21.79 3.69 4.07
CA GLY A 57 22.07 3.88 2.66
C GLY A 57 23.57 3.98 2.32
N PRO A 58 23.92 4.07 1.01
CA PRO A 58 23.02 4.18 -0.14
C PRO A 58 22.23 2.90 -0.44
N VAL A 59 20.96 3.04 -0.76
CA VAL A 59 20.04 1.93 -1.00
C VAL A 59 19.19 2.18 -2.25
N LYS A 60 19.00 1.15 -3.07
CA LYS A 60 18.01 1.13 -4.15
C LYS A 60 16.72 0.57 -3.57
N TYR A 61 15.69 1.41 -3.49
CA TYR A 61 14.48 1.13 -2.75
C TYR A 61 13.21 1.37 -3.60
N GLY A 62 12.10 0.90 -3.11
CA GLY A 62 10.78 0.95 -3.72
C GLY A 62 10.16 -0.45 -3.80
N TYR A 63 8.86 -0.51 -4.02
CA TYR A 63 8.12 -1.78 -4.06
C TYR A 63 6.80 -1.69 -4.85
N ASN A 64 6.61 -0.64 -5.61
CA ASN A 64 5.42 -0.45 -6.45
C ASN A 64 5.84 -0.28 -7.91
N SER A 65 6.07 -1.39 -8.62
CA SER A 65 6.42 -1.38 -10.03
C SER A 65 5.36 -2.06 -10.88
N VAL A 66 4.90 -1.37 -11.92
CA VAL A 66 4.05 -1.92 -12.97
C VAL A 66 4.80 -1.83 -14.29
N GLY A 67 4.89 -2.93 -15.01
CA GLY A 67 5.66 -2.98 -16.25
C GLY A 67 5.12 -4.00 -17.23
N ILE A 68 5.78 -4.07 -18.38
CA ILE A 68 5.51 -5.07 -19.42
C ILE A 68 6.67 -6.07 -19.47
N VAL A 69 6.35 -7.35 -19.55
CA VAL A 69 7.36 -8.41 -19.72
C VAL A 69 7.88 -8.35 -21.16
N GLU A 70 9.15 -7.97 -21.34
CA GLU A 70 9.82 -7.93 -22.65
C GLU A 70 10.41 -9.29 -23.01
N GLU A 71 11.03 -9.98 -22.03
CA GLU A 71 11.65 -11.29 -22.24
C GLU A 71 11.29 -12.26 -21.12
N GLY A 72 11.21 -13.57 -21.44
CA GLY A 72 10.89 -14.63 -20.48
C GLY A 72 9.99 -15.69 -21.08
N PRO A 73 9.32 -16.50 -20.24
CA PRO A 73 8.39 -17.55 -20.67
C PRO A 73 7.30 -16.99 -21.60
N ALA A 74 6.94 -17.73 -22.65
CA ALA A 74 5.97 -17.31 -23.67
C ALA A 74 4.62 -16.87 -23.09
N ALA A 75 4.15 -17.51 -22.02
CA ALA A 75 2.90 -17.18 -21.36
C ALA A 75 2.88 -15.79 -20.67
N LEU A 76 4.05 -15.24 -20.35
CA LEU A 76 4.19 -13.94 -19.68
C LEU A 76 4.62 -12.82 -20.64
N ARG A 77 5.25 -13.15 -21.75
CA ARG A 77 5.75 -12.16 -22.70
C ARG A 77 4.64 -11.27 -23.22
N GLY A 78 4.87 -9.95 -23.17
CA GLY A 78 3.89 -8.94 -23.58
C GLY A 78 2.79 -8.68 -22.53
N ARG A 79 2.74 -9.44 -21.43
CA ARG A 79 1.75 -9.19 -20.37
C ARG A 79 2.18 -8.00 -19.51
N VAL A 80 1.18 -7.23 -19.06
CA VAL A 80 1.38 -6.20 -18.06
C VAL A 80 1.36 -6.85 -16.69
N VAL A 81 2.36 -6.54 -15.88
CA VAL A 81 2.59 -7.17 -14.58
C VAL A 81 2.84 -6.15 -13.49
N PHE A 82 2.47 -6.49 -12.26
CA PHE A 82 2.91 -5.83 -11.04
C PHE A 82 4.05 -6.63 -10.40
N CYS A 83 5.02 -5.92 -9.81
CA CYS A 83 6.10 -6.54 -9.04
C CYS A 83 6.49 -5.63 -7.87
N LEU A 84 6.77 -6.21 -6.71
CA LEU A 84 7.35 -5.53 -5.56
C LEU A 84 8.85 -5.26 -5.83
N PHE A 85 9.16 -4.36 -6.76
CA PHE A 85 10.52 -4.07 -7.19
C PHE A 85 10.91 -2.61 -6.96
N PRO A 86 12.18 -2.31 -6.59
CA PRO A 86 12.71 -0.96 -6.46
C PRO A 86 12.53 -0.12 -7.73
N HIS A 87 12.53 1.22 -7.56
CA HIS A 87 12.40 2.15 -8.68
C HIS A 87 13.50 1.96 -9.71
N GLN A 88 13.14 1.49 -10.90
CA GLN A 88 14.07 1.18 -11.97
C GLN A 88 13.34 1.10 -13.31
N THR A 89 14.02 1.44 -14.41
CA THR A 89 13.40 1.44 -15.75
C THR A 89 13.26 0.04 -16.35
N ARG A 90 14.18 -0.86 -16.05
CA ARG A 90 14.15 -2.29 -16.43
C ARG A 90 14.78 -3.12 -15.33
N TYR A 91 14.32 -4.34 -15.18
CA TYR A 91 14.85 -5.29 -14.19
C TYR A 91 14.58 -6.73 -14.61
N VAL A 92 15.35 -7.64 -14.00
CA VAL A 92 15.18 -9.09 -14.17
C VAL A 92 14.83 -9.69 -12.82
N VAL A 93 13.77 -10.51 -12.80
CA VAL A 93 13.26 -11.18 -11.58
C VAL A 93 12.81 -12.60 -11.91
N PRO A 94 12.69 -13.49 -10.91
CA PRO A 94 12.00 -14.76 -11.07
C PRO A 94 10.58 -14.56 -11.63
N ALA A 95 10.15 -15.47 -12.51
CA ALA A 95 8.83 -15.35 -13.15
C ALA A 95 7.64 -15.47 -12.15
N ASP A 96 7.86 -16.09 -11.00
CA ASP A 96 6.90 -16.18 -9.91
C ASP A 96 6.82 -14.92 -9.03
N ALA A 97 7.77 -13.99 -9.19
CA ALA A 97 7.74 -12.70 -8.48
C ALA A 97 6.85 -11.65 -9.18
N VAL A 98 6.35 -11.93 -10.37
CA VAL A 98 5.48 -11.01 -11.10
C VAL A 98 4.02 -11.48 -11.08
N HIS A 99 3.10 -10.51 -10.96
CA HIS A 99 1.66 -10.75 -10.95
C HIS A 99 1.04 -10.12 -12.19
N VAL A 100 0.45 -10.95 -13.06
CA VAL A 100 -0.23 -10.46 -14.27
C VAL A 100 -1.44 -9.63 -13.87
N LEU A 101 -1.53 -8.40 -14.39
CA LEU A 101 -2.71 -7.57 -14.16
C LEU A 101 -3.95 -8.17 -14.85
N PRO A 102 -5.10 -8.18 -14.16
CA PRO A 102 -6.36 -8.54 -14.79
C PRO A 102 -6.70 -7.59 -15.94
N ASP A 103 -7.42 -8.11 -16.93
CA ASP A 103 -7.91 -7.29 -18.02
C ASP A 103 -8.83 -6.17 -17.49
N GLY A 104 -8.69 -4.98 -18.06
CA GLY A 104 -9.45 -3.79 -17.65
C GLY A 104 -8.86 -3.00 -16.48
N VAL A 105 -7.79 -3.47 -15.83
CA VAL A 105 -7.08 -2.69 -14.80
C VAL A 105 -6.04 -1.79 -15.48
N PRO A 106 -6.20 -0.44 -15.41
CA PRO A 106 -5.21 0.47 -15.98
C PRO A 106 -3.86 0.32 -15.26
N PRO A 107 -2.73 0.21 -15.99
CA PRO A 107 -1.41 0.09 -15.38
C PRO A 107 -1.08 1.19 -14.38
N ALA A 108 -1.44 2.44 -14.68
CA ALA A 108 -1.21 3.58 -13.81
C ALA A 108 -1.93 3.46 -12.46
N ARG A 109 -3.06 2.76 -12.38
CA ARG A 109 -3.78 2.50 -11.12
C ARG A 109 -3.20 1.34 -10.33
N ALA A 110 -2.63 0.37 -11.02
CA ALA A 110 -2.05 -0.80 -10.37
C ALA A 110 -0.82 -0.48 -9.50
N VAL A 111 -0.23 0.71 -9.65
CA VAL A 111 0.93 1.14 -8.81
C VAL A 111 0.60 1.25 -7.32
N ILE A 112 -0.68 1.34 -6.93
CA ILE A 112 -1.08 1.39 -5.53
C ILE A 112 -1.34 0.00 -4.92
N LEU A 113 -1.06 -1.08 -5.66
CA LEU A 113 -1.44 -2.44 -5.25
C LEU A 113 -0.85 -2.85 -3.89
N ALA A 114 0.41 -2.53 -3.61
CA ALA A 114 1.01 -2.80 -2.31
C ALA A 114 0.36 -2.01 -1.17
N ASN A 115 -0.06 -0.76 -1.44
CA ASN A 115 -0.81 0.03 -0.45
C ASN A 115 -2.23 -0.52 -0.25
N LEU A 116 -2.86 -1.03 -1.31
CA LEU A 116 -4.17 -1.68 -1.23
C LEU A 116 -4.08 -3.00 -0.45
N GLU A 117 -3.03 -3.80 -0.66
CA GLU A 117 -2.76 -4.99 0.15
C GLU A 117 -2.70 -4.64 1.65
N THR A 118 -1.97 -3.58 2.00
CA THR A 118 -1.89 -3.08 3.39
C THR A 118 -3.28 -2.70 3.92
N ALA A 119 -4.10 -2.03 3.11
CA ALA A 119 -5.45 -1.63 3.52
C ALA A 119 -6.38 -2.84 3.71
N VAL A 120 -6.26 -3.87 2.87
CA VAL A 120 -7.03 -5.13 3.01
C VAL A 120 -6.64 -5.85 4.29
N ASN A 121 -5.34 -5.95 4.59
CA ASN A 121 -4.86 -6.56 5.83
C ASN A 121 -5.37 -5.80 7.06
N ALA A 122 -5.32 -4.46 7.04
CA ALA A 122 -5.87 -3.65 8.11
C ALA A 122 -7.36 -3.93 8.37
N LEU A 123 -8.16 -4.13 7.32
CA LEU A 123 -9.56 -4.48 7.47
C LEU A 123 -9.77 -5.91 7.98
N TRP A 124 -8.95 -6.86 7.59
CA TRP A 124 -9.05 -8.22 8.13
C TRP A 124 -8.73 -8.25 9.62
N ASP A 125 -7.70 -7.53 10.03
CA ASP A 125 -7.33 -7.40 11.45
C ASP A 125 -8.41 -6.67 12.24
N ALA A 126 -8.98 -5.61 11.64
CA ALA A 126 -10.06 -4.83 12.22
C ALA A 126 -11.38 -5.61 12.30
N ALA A 127 -11.60 -6.54 11.38
CA ALA A 127 -12.80 -7.35 11.27
C ALA A 127 -14.12 -6.54 11.41
N PRO A 128 -14.36 -5.49 10.62
CA PRO A 128 -15.52 -4.65 10.75
C PRO A 128 -16.81 -5.46 10.53
N ARG A 129 -17.84 -5.12 11.30
CA ARG A 129 -19.15 -5.76 11.23
C ARG A 129 -20.16 -4.86 10.54
N LEU A 130 -21.26 -5.45 10.11
CA LEU A 130 -22.37 -4.72 9.52
C LEU A 130 -22.87 -3.64 10.49
N GLY A 131 -22.95 -2.39 10.01
CA GLY A 131 -23.46 -1.27 10.79
C GLY A 131 -22.45 -0.59 11.70
N ASP A 132 -21.17 -1.01 11.69
CA ASP A 132 -20.13 -0.38 12.52
C ASP A 132 -19.90 1.09 12.13
N ARG A 133 -19.50 1.88 13.10
CA ARG A 133 -18.94 3.22 12.91
C ARG A 133 -17.43 3.13 12.97
N ILE A 134 -16.77 3.61 11.91
CA ILE A 134 -15.32 3.43 11.72
C ILE A 134 -14.68 4.80 11.53
N THR A 135 -13.76 5.15 12.40
CA THR A 135 -12.92 6.33 12.23
C THR A 135 -11.54 5.92 11.78
N VAL A 136 -11.12 6.45 10.62
CA VAL A 136 -9.77 6.22 10.07
C VAL A 136 -8.94 7.47 10.30
N VAL A 137 -7.95 7.38 11.17
CA VAL A 137 -7.04 8.49 11.46
C VAL A 137 -5.90 8.51 10.44
N GLY A 138 -5.82 9.62 9.69
CA GLY A 138 -4.84 9.83 8.64
C GLY A 138 -5.39 9.55 7.23
N GLY A 139 -5.69 10.60 6.48
CA GLY A 139 -6.18 10.57 5.09
C GLY A 139 -5.05 10.44 4.05
N GLY A 140 -3.96 9.71 4.35
CA GLY A 140 -2.95 9.34 3.35
C GLY A 140 -3.43 8.23 2.42
N ALA A 141 -2.58 7.79 1.49
CA ALA A 141 -2.95 6.76 0.51
C ALA A 141 -3.53 5.50 1.16
N VAL A 142 -2.88 4.96 2.20
CA VAL A 142 -3.37 3.76 2.89
C VAL A 142 -4.66 4.04 3.67
N GLY A 143 -4.72 5.15 4.44
CA GLY A 143 -5.93 5.48 5.21
C GLY A 143 -7.16 5.70 4.33
N LEU A 144 -7.01 6.40 3.20
CA LEU A 144 -8.09 6.57 2.23
C LEU A 144 -8.52 5.24 1.60
N LEU A 145 -7.59 4.32 1.33
CA LEU A 145 -7.91 2.97 0.84
C LEU A 145 -8.64 2.14 1.91
N VAL A 146 -8.21 2.21 3.17
CA VAL A 146 -8.92 1.57 4.30
C VAL A 146 -10.34 2.11 4.41
N ALA A 147 -10.50 3.43 4.44
CA ALA A 147 -11.80 4.06 4.54
C ALA A 147 -12.72 3.69 3.36
N TRP A 148 -12.19 3.73 2.15
CA TRP A 148 -12.91 3.33 0.94
C TRP A 148 -13.38 1.88 0.97
N LEU A 149 -12.54 0.95 1.40
CA LEU A 149 -12.92 -0.47 1.55
C LEU A 149 -13.92 -0.66 2.69
N ALA A 150 -13.71 -0.01 3.85
CA ALA A 150 -14.61 -0.08 4.99
C ALA A 150 -16.02 0.44 4.65
N GLY A 151 -16.11 1.52 3.86
CA GLY A 151 -17.37 2.07 3.38
C GLY A 151 -18.16 1.14 2.44
N ARG A 152 -17.57 0.02 2.01
CA ARG A 152 -18.24 -1.03 1.23
C ARG A 152 -18.81 -2.18 2.07
N VAL A 153 -18.49 -2.18 3.36
CA VAL A 153 -19.16 -3.09 4.31
C VAL A 153 -20.56 -2.54 4.56
N PRO A 154 -21.62 -3.32 4.31
CA PRO A 154 -23.01 -2.82 4.39
C PRO A 154 -23.34 -2.19 5.73
N GLY A 155 -23.89 -0.98 5.68
CA GLY A 155 -24.32 -0.23 6.88
C GLY A 155 -23.21 0.42 7.69
N CYS A 156 -21.93 0.23 7.33
CA CYS A 156 -20.84 0.94 8.01
C CYS A 156 -20.88 2.43 7.70
N ALA A 157 -20.71 3.25 8.73
CA ALA A 157 -20.51 4.70 8.62
C ALA A 157 -19.02 5.00 8.82
N VAL A 158 -18.35 5.50 7.79
CA VAL A 158 -16.89 5.69 7.80
C VAL A 158 -16.55 7.18 7.75
N GLU A 159 -15.68 7.61 8.64
CA GLU A 159 -15.12 8.95 8.67
C GLU A 159 -13.60 8.91 8.62
N VAL A 160 -13.00 9.75 7.77
CA VAL A 160 -11.56 9.99 7.74
C VAL A 160 -11.25 11.24 8.55
N VAL A 161 -10.34 11.15 9.51
CA VAL A 161 -9.86 12.29 10.29
C VAL A 161 -8.45 12.64 9.87
N ASP A 162 -8.23 13.88 9.43
CA ASP A 162 -6.91 14.36 9.03
C ASP A 162 -6.77 15.87 9.24
N THR A 163 -5.57 16.31 9.58
CA THR A 163 -5.25 17.74 9.73
C THR A 163 -5.19 18.49 8.39
N GLN A 164 -4.97 17.77 7.27
CA GLN A 164 -4.87 18.36 5.94
C GLN A 164 -6.25 18.42 5.26
N VAL A 165 -6.92 19.57 5.36
CA VAL A 165 -8.25 19.80 4.80
C VAL A 165 -8.36 19.48 3.30
N ALA A 166 -7.27 19.65 2.54
CA ALA A 166 -7.24 19.31 1.12
C ALA A 166 -7.56 17.84 0.80
N ARG A 167 -7.47 16.94 1.79
CA ARG A 167 -7.83 15.52 1.63
C ARG A 167 -9.33 15.25 1.68
N ARG A 168 -10.12 16.22 2.13
CA ARG A 168 -11.59 16.16 2.18
C ARG A 168 -12.17 15.78 0.82
N GLU A 169 -11.77 16.49 -0.23
CA GLU A 169 -12.28 16.24 -1.57
C GLU A 169 -12.08 14.79 -2.02
N VAL A 170 -10.93 14.21 -1.71
CA VAL A 170 -10.65 12.81 -2.06
C VAL A 170 -11.53 11.86 -1.23
N ALA A 171 -11.67 12.10 0.07
CA ALA A 171 -12.51 11.28 0.95
C ALA A 171 -13.97 11.28 0.47
N GLU A 172 -14.54 12.47 0.20
CA GLU A 172 -15.91 12.64 -0.28
C GLU A 172 -16.12 11.94 -1.65
N ARG A 173 -15.15 12.02 -2.56
CA ARG A 173 -15.20 11.29 -3.85
C ARG A 173 -15.14 9.77 -3.68
N LEU A 174 -14.52 9.28 -2.60
CA LEU A 174 -14.52 7.87 -2.25
C LEU A 174 -15.80 7.42 -1.52
N GLY A 175 -16.70 8.37 -1.23
CA GLY A 175 -17.99 8.13 -0.56
C GLY A 175 -17.86 7.92 0.95
N VAL A 176 -16.85 8.55 1.57
CA VAL A 176 -16.65 8.51 3.03
C VAL A 176 -16.61 9.92 3.60
N ASP A 177 -17.02 10.08 4.86
CA ASP A 177 -17.01 11.36 5.54
C ASP A 177 -15.58 11.81 5.87
N PHE A 178 -15.40 13.11 6.06
CA PHE A 178 -14.14 13.71 6.45
C PHE A 178 -14.32 14.73 7.56
N ALA A 179 -13.46 14.65 8.58
CA ALA A 179 -13.39 15.65 9.65
C ALA A 179 -11.94 16.09 9.89
N VAL A 180 -11.78 17.30 10.41
CA VAL A 180 -10.55 17.70 11.12
C VAL A 180 -10.62 17.17 12.55
N PRO A 181 -9.48 17.01 13.25
CA PRO A 181 -9.47 16.42 14.60
C PRO A 181 -10.46 17.07 15.58
N GLU A 182 -10.63 18.41 15.51
CA GLU A 182 -11.51 19.18 16.39
C GLU A 182 -13.01 18.95 16.11
N ALA A 183 -13.33 18.42 14.94
CA ALA A 183 -14.70 18.16 14.48
C ALA A 183 -14.98 16.66 14.29
N ALA A 184 -14.06 15.79 14.72
CA ALA A 184 -14.26 14.35 14.67
C ALA A 184 -15.44 13.93 15.56
N ARG A 185 -16.14 12.87 15.17
CA ARG A 185 -17.30 12.38 15.92
C ARG A 185 -16.87 11.86 17.29
N ASP A 186 -17.47 12.40 18.36
CA ASP A 186 -17.21 11.99 19.75
C ASP A 186 -17.80 10.61 20.10
N GLU A 187 -18.72 10.11 19.31
CA GLU A 187 -19.45 8.87 19.58
C GLU A 187 -19.00 7.73 18.66
N ALA A 188 -17.79 7.26 18.84
CA ALA A 188 -17.38 5.96 18.31
C ALA A 188 -17.88 4.84 19.23
N PHE A 189 -19.15 4.48 19.14
CA PHE A 189 -19.62 3.18 19.62
C PHE A 189 -19.30 2.14 18.54
N GLY A 190 -18.24 1.40 18.74
CA GLY A 190 -17.77 0.42 17.79
C GLY A 190 -16.26 0.38 17.80
N ILE A 191 -15.68 -0.64 17.34
CA ILE A 191 -14.25 -0.93 17.39
C ILE A 191 -13.46 0.25 16.82
N ASP A 192 -12.85 1.06 17.70
CA ASP A 192 -11.92 2.12 17.32
C ASP A 192 -10.61 1.47 16.82
N HIS A 193 -10.57 1.19 15.54
CA HIS A 193 -9.33 0.77 14.89
C HIS A 193 -8.54 1.99 14.49
N VAL A 194 -7.71 2.47 15.42
CA VAL A 194 -6.71 3.49 15.10
C VAL A 194 -5.52 2.81 14.45
N GLY A 195 -5.52 2.75 13.14
CA GLY A 195 -4.32 2.40 12.37
C GLY A 195 -3.37 3.58 12.36
N ARG A 196 -2.35 3.56 13.19
CA ARG A 196 -1.29 4.56 13.18
C ARG A 196 -0.33 4.26 12.04
N PHE A 197 -0.37 5.06 10.99
CA PHE A 197 0.61 5.05 9.92
C PHE A 197 1.44 6.34 9.97
N GLY A 198 2.52 6.33 10.74
CA GLY A 198 3.49 7.42 10.84
C GLY A 198 3.67 7.97 12.27
N ASP A 199 4.92 8.06 12.70
CA ASP A 199 5.32 8.40 14.09
C ASP A 199 5.07 9.85 14.53
N GLU A 200 4.49 10.72 13.69
CA GLU A 200 4.30 12.15 14.01
C GLU A 200 3.10 12.45 14.91
N PHE A 201 2.24 11.50 15.22
CA PHE A 201 1.06 11.70 16.08
C PHE A 201 1.15 11.10 17.48
N ALA A 202 2.36 10.77 17.97
CA ALA A 202 2.55 10.11 19.25
C ALA A 202 2.17 10.97 20.48
N GLY A 203 2.03 12.27 20.34
CA GLY A 203 1.90 13.20 21.48
C GLY A 203 0.47 13.58 21.90
N GLU A 204 -0.50 13.58 20.99
CA GLU A 204 -1.78 14.25 21.27
C GLU A 204 -3.00 13.31 21.48
N LEU A 205 -2.89 12.02 21.17
CA LEU A 205 -3.99 11.07 21.29
C LEU A 205 -4.21 10.48 22.70
N HIS A 206 -3.48 10.93 23.70
CA HIS A 206 -3.74 10.55 25.12
C HIS A 206 -5.02 11.16 25.73
N ALA A 207 -5.66 12.10 25.04
CA ALA A 207 -6.88 12.76 25.54
C ALA A 207 -8.18 12.01 25.18
N PHE A 208 -8.18 11.13 24.19
CA PHE A 208 -9.34 10.32 23.84
C PHE A 208 -9.22 8.96 24.54
N GLY A 209 -10.03 8.76 25.57
CA GLY A 209 -10.03 7.61 26.48
C GLY A 209 -10.48 6.28 25.85
N HIS A 210 -10.00 5.94 24.67
CA HIS A 210 -10.37 4.77 23.91
C HIS A 210 -9.18 3.82 23.75
N ARG A 211 -9.44 2.53 23.83
CA ARG A 211 -8.42 1.50 23.65
C ARG A 211 -7.82 1.63 22.24
N ALA A 212 -6.74 2.38 22.15
CA ALA A 212 -5.86 2.26 21.00
C ALA A 212 -5.36 0.81 20.99
N PHE A 213 -5.86 -0.01 20.07
CA PHE A 213 -5.17 -1.21 19.70
C PHE A 213 -3.91 -0.76 18.96
N GLY A 214 -2.85 -0.50 19.72
CA GLY A 214 -1.53 -0.59 19.16
C GLY A 214 -1.44 -1.97 18.53
N PHE A 215 -0.98 -2.06 17.27
CA PHE A 215 -0.60 -3.35 16.73
C PHE A 215 0.34 -3.99 17.75
N PRO A 216 -0.06 -5.09 18.43
CA PRO A 216 0.87 -5.79 19.27
C PRO A 216 1.92 -6.32 18.33
N HIS A 217 3.13 -5.75 18.43
CA HIS A 217 4.34 -6.29 17.87
C HIS A 217 4.17 -7.07 16.56
N GLY A 218 4.30 -6.35 15.47
CA GLY A 218 4.59 -7.01 14.24
C GLY A 218 3.38 -7.16 13.34
N LEU A 219 3.47 -6.56 12.19
CA LEU A 219 3.11 -7.28 10.98
C LEU A 219 3.80 -8.63 11.13
N GLY A 220 3.07 -9.64 11.65
CA GLY A 220 3.60 -10.96 11.90
C GLY A 220 4.33 -11.40 10.66
N ALA A 221 5.45 -12.08 10.83
CA ALA A 221 6.27 -12.56 9.74
C ALA A 221 5.39 -13.30 8.73
N PHE A 222 4.86 -12.58 7.76
CA PHE A 222 4.17 -13.17 6.63
C PHE A 222 5.19 -14.05 5.92
N ARG A 223 4.96 -15.35 5.94
CA ARG A 223 5.75 -16.28 5.16
C ARG A 223 5.69 -15.87 3.69
N ARG A 224 6.75 -16.08 2.93
CA ARG A 224 6.80 -15.74 1.49
C ARG A 224 5.56 -16.23 0.70
N ALA A 225 4.99 -17.39 1.10
CA ALA A 225 3.76 -17.93 0.53
C ALA A 225 2.54 -17.00 0.73
N ASP A 226 2.46 -16.35 1.88
CA ASP A 226 1.31 -15.49 2.22
C ASP A 226 1.30 -14.20 1.38
N ARG A 227 2.46 -13.65 1.02
CA ARG A 227 2.57 -12.45 0.18
C ARG A 227 2.10 -12.68 -1.26
N HIS A 228 2.40 -13.85 -1.83
CA HIS A 228 1.93 -14.19 -3.17
C HIS A 228 0.40 -14.30 -3.19
N ASP A 229 -0.19 -14.98 -2.20
CA ASP A 229 -1.63 -15.12 -2.05
C ASP A 229 -2.31 -13.75 -1.81
N LEU A 230 -1.72 -12.89 -1.00
CA LEU A 230 -2.23 -11.54 -0.71
C LEU A 230 -2.23 -10.63 -1.95
N CYS A 231 -1.16 -10.65 -2.75
CA CYS A 231 -1.13 -9.93 -4.02
C CYS A 231 -2.21 -10.44 -4.99
N GLN A 232 -2.41 -11.77 -5.08
CA GLN A 232 -3.48 -12.36 -5.90
C GLN A 232 -4.87 -11.95 -5.40
N ARG A 233 -5.08 -11.90 -4.09
CA ARG A 233 -6.35 -11.43 -3.49
C ARG A 233 -6.58 -9.95 -3.71
N GLY A 234 -5.53 -9.12 -3.58
CA GLY A 234 -5.59 -7.69 -3.92
C GLY A 234 -5.96 -7.47 -5.38
N LEU A 235 -5.38 -8.23 -6.30
CA LEU A 235 -5.75 -8.22 -7.73
C LEU A 235 -7.20 -8.69 -7.96
N LEU A 236 -7.67 -9.69 -7.22
CA LEU A 236 -9.04 -10.16 -7.29
C LEU A 236 -10.02 -9.09 -6.80
N ILE A 237 -9.70 -8.38 -5.73
CA ILE A 237 -10.49 -7.26 -5.21
C ILE A 237 -10.55 -6.13 -6.24
N ILE A 238 -9.42 -5.73 -6.85
CA ILE A 238 -9.40 -4.73 -7.91
C ILE A 238 -10.30 -5.16 -9.07
N ARG A 239 -10.25 -6.43 -9.47
CA ARG A 239 -11.08 -6.98 -10.54
C ARG A 239 -12.56 -6.97 -10.19
N GLN A 240 -12.93 -7.38 -8.95
CA GLN A 240 -14.33 -7.46 -8.50
C GLN A 240 -14.98 -6.09 -8.31
N LEU A 241 -14.21 -5.11 -7.87
CA LEU A 241 -14.71 -3.75 -7.65
C LEU A 241 -14.88 -2.95 -8.95
N GLY A 242 -14.51 -3.55 -10.09
CA GLY A 242 -14.56 -2.90 -11.40
C GLY A 242 -13.54 -1.76 -11.51
N ALA A 243 -13.46 -1.16 -12.69
CA ALA A 243 -12.64 0.03 -12.95
C ALA A 243 -13.31 1.28 -12.33
N VAL A 244 -13.53 1.27 -11.02
CA VAL A 244 -14.02 2.46 -10.32
C VAL A 244 -12.94 3.53 -10.39
N ASP A 245 -13.34 4.74 -10.73
CA ASP A 245 -12.47 5.93 -10.77
C ASP A 245 -11.99 6.30 -9.35
N ILE A 246 -11.04 5.53 -8.83
CA ILE A 246 -10.54 5.68 -7.45
C ILE A 246 -9.65 6.90 -7.29
N MET A 247 -9.01 7.36 -8.36
CA MET A 247 -8.26 8.61 -8.39
C MET A 247 -8.34 9.26 -9.78
N PRO A 248 -8.49 10.59 -9.87
CA PRO A 248 -8.27 11.32 -11.12
C PRO A 248 -6.80 11.26 -11.53
N PRO A 249 -6.51 11.58 -12.78
CA PRO A 249 -5.15 11.68 -13.29
C PRO A 249 -4.31 12.68 -12.52
#